data_eecc146386060fcf7047d7ebe918a312
#
_entry.id   eecc146386060fcf7047d7ebe918a312
#
_cell.length_a   1.000
_cell.length_b   1.000
_cell.length_c   1.000
_cell.angle_alpha   90.00
_cell.angle_beta   90.00
_cell.angle_gamma   90.00
#
_symmetry.space_group_name_H-M   'P 1'
#
loop_
_entity.id
_entity.type
_entity.pdbx_description
1 polymer ?
#
loop_
_entity_poly.entity_id
_entity_poly.type
_entity_poly.pdbx_seq_one_letter_code
_entity_poly.pdbx_strand_id
1 'polypeptide(L)'
;MKKTNLVPDVINCELPLDNRRSVGYRRVEPFMTNNTFYYWIGQHENGRYSKGHAHTSAAVLICLKGKGYTYSWPEECGVNPWQNGHADRVNRLDYEPIGMVTAAPGGARWYHQHFSVSKEDFRLTAWFGPHNPGRDPGAPGQKHTDYTAIDVNQGGTAIPYWMEDPQVKKDWEACIAQNGVPSRMLPEFYDKNFKGELPKGV
;
A
#
# COMPACT_ATOMS: atom_id res chain seq x y z
N MET A 1 2.31 -16.33 7.67
CA MET A 1 1.37 -16.71 6.59
C MET A 1 0.44 -17.80 7.10
N LYS A 2 -0.86 -17.58 7.01
CA LYS A 2 -1.86 -18.54 7.49
C LYS A 2 -2.18 -19.53 6.36
N LYS A 3 -1.83 -20.79 6.54
CA LYS A 3 -2.19 -21.86 5.61
C LYS A 3 -3.66 -22.22 5.83
N THR A 4 -4.52 -21.82 4.92
CA THR A 4 -5.96 -22.08 4.99
C THR A 4 -6.58 -21.97 3.62
N ASN A 5 -7.62 -22.74 3.38
CA ASN A 5 -8.48 -22.64 2.20
C ASN A 5 -9.84 -21.98 2.52
N LEU A 6 -9.96 -21.40 3.71
CA LEU A 6 -11.17 -20.74 4.16
C LEU A 6 -10.82 -19.47 4.95
N VAL A 7 -11.36 -18.35 4.55
CA VAL A 7 -11.38 -17.10 5.30
C VAL A 7 -12.85 -16.73 5.50
N PRO A 8 -13.44 -17.04 6.66
CA PRO A 8 -14.90 -16.94 6.86
C PRO A 8 -15.42 -15.51 6.82
N ASP A 9 -14.58 -14.53 7.19
CA ASP A 9 -14.97 -13.12 7.21
C ASP A 9 -13.76 -12.25 6.81
N VAL A 10 -13.69 -11.91 5.54
CA VAL A 10 -12.63 -11.06 5.00
C VAL A 10 -12.74 -9.60 5.44
N ILE A 11 -13.94 -9.18 5.88
CA ILE A 11 -14.22 -7.80 6.30
C ILE A 11 -13.75 -7.56 7.74
N ASN A 12 -14.00 -8.50 8.65
CA ASN A 12 -13.80 -8.28 10.09
C ASN A 12 -12.75 -9.21 10.73
N CYS A 13 -12.22 -10.21 10.00
CA CYS A 13 -11.19 -11.08 10.57
C CYS A 13 -10.01 -10.26 11.09
N GLU A 14 -9.42 -10.70 12.19
CA GLU A 14 -8.20 -10.09 12.72
C GLU A 14 -7.03 -10.32 11.75
N LEU A 15 -6.27 -9.25 11.50
CA LEU A 15 -5.08 -9.29 10.66
C LEU A 15 -3.83 -9.06 11.52
N PRO A 16 -2.77 -9.86 11.32
CA PRO A 16 -1.51 -9.65 12.00
C PRO A 16 -0.84 -8.34 11.57
N LEU A 17 -0.12 -7.72 12.50
CA LEU A 17 0.70 -6.55 12.22
C LEU A 17 1.82 -6.93 11.22
N ASP A 18 2.02 -6.08 10.22
CA ASP A 18 3.01 -6.31 9.15
C ASP A 18 4.03 -5.16 9.05
N ASN A 19 3.61 -3.92 9.22
CA ASN A 19 4.43 -2.69 9.17
C ASN A 19 5.20 -2.44 7.85
N ARG A 20 5.21 -3.33 6.88
CA ARG A 20 6.03 -3.19 5.65
C ARG A 20 5.62 -2.02 4.76
N ARG A 21 4.36 -1.61 4.81
CA ARG A 21 3.79 -0.55 3.98
C ARG A 21 3.64 0.77 4.73
N SER A 22 3.39 0.68 6.02
CA SER A 22 3.27 1.80 6.94
C SER A 22 3.34 1.27 8.36
N VAL A 23 3.62 2.16 9.29
CA VAL A 23 3.48 1.83 10.71
C VAL A 23 2.01 1.54 11.00
N GLY A 24 1.72 0.44 11.69
CA GLY A 24 0.36 -0.01 12.00
C GLY A 24 -0.35 -0.76 10.87
N TYR A 25 0.27 -0.91 9.70
CA TYR A 25 -0.30 -1.70 8.62
C TYR A 25 -0.43 -3.17 9.02
N ARG A 26 -1.58 -3.76 8.74
CA ARG A 26 -1.90 -5.17 9.02
C ARG A 26 -2.14 -5.92 7.73
N ARG A 27 -1.70 -7.17 7.65
CA ARG A 27 -1.84 -7.95 6.44
C ARG A 27 -1.83 -9.45 6.70
N VAL A 28 -2.58 -10.18 5.89
CA VAL A 28 -2.47 -11.64 5.75
C VAL A 28 -2.43 -12.02 4.29
N GLU A 29 -1.63 -13.02 3.99
CA GLU A 29 -1.60 -13.71 2.70
C GLU A 29 -2.14 -15.12 2.93
N PRO A 30 -3.44 -15.37 2.69
CA PRO A 30 -3.97 -16.72 2.80
C PRO A 30 -3.30 -17.62 1.78
N PHE A 31 -2.77 -18.75 2.22
CA PHE A 31 -2.18 -19.73 1.35
C PHE A 31 -3.25 -20.74 0.92
N MET A 32 -3.77 -20.53 -0.27
CA MET A 32 -4.71 -21.45 -0.90
C MET A 32 -3.93 -22.34 -1.86
N THR A 33 -3.60 -23.54 -1.41
CA THR A 33 -2.74 -24.50 -2.11
C THR A 33 -3.18 -24.73 -3.56
N ASN A 34 -2.23 -24.63 -4.49
CA ASN A 34 -2.40 -24.84 -5.92
C ASN A 34 -3.39 -23.90 -6.62
N ASN A 35 -3.62 -22.73 -6.09
CA ASN A 35 -4.44 -21.73 -6.75
C ASN A 35 -3.67 -21.00 -7.86
N THR A 36 -4.40 -20.62 -8.89
CA THR A 36 -3.91 -19.76 -9.98
C THR A 36 -3.84 -18.29 -9.59
N PHE A 37 -4.29 -17.95 -8.38
CA PHE A 37 -4.29 -16.58 -7.88
C PHE A 37 -3.45 -16.44 -6.65
N TYR A 38 -2.67 -15.35 -6.62
CA TYR A 38 -2.10 -14.83 -5.40
C TYR A 38 -2.97 -13.67 -4.90
N TYR A 39 -3.26 -13.61 -3.61
CA TYR A 39 -4.02 -12.52 -3.05
C TYR A 39 -3.61 -12.24 -1.60
N TRP A 40 -3.93 -11.05 -1.15
CA TRP A 40 -3.76 -10.65 0.23
C TRP A 40 -4.96 -9.83 0.72
N ILE A 41 -5.12 -9.77 2.03
CA ILE A 41 -6.04 -8.87 2.72
C ILE A 41 -5.16 -7.95 3.56
N GLY A 42 -5.30 -6.63 3.35
CA GLY A 42 -4.53 -5.61 4.05
C GLY A 42 -5.43 -4.55 4.66
N GLN A 43 -4.95 -3.93 5.72
CA GLN A 43 -5.67 -2.89 6.44
C GLN A 43 -4.73 -1.75 6.80
N HIS A 44 -5.12 -0.55 6.41
CA HIS A 44 -4.51 0.70 6.86
C HIS A 44 -5.33 1.25 8.02
N GLU A 45 -4.67 1.58 9.10
CA GLU A 45 -5.33 2.23 10.23
C GLU A 45 -5.89 3.60 9.80
N ASN A 46 -7.00 4.00 10.41
CA ASN A 46 -7.54 5.35 10.21
C ASN A 46 -6.49 6.42 10.58
N GLY A 47 -6.49 7.53 9.87
CA GLY A 47 -5.52 8.61 10.08
C GLY A 47 -4.08 8.27 9.68
N ARG A 48 -3.88 7.22 8.86
CA ARG A 48 -2.58 6.82 8.30
C ARG A 48 -2.69 6.52 6.81
N TYR A 49 -1.55 6.51 6.14
CA TYR A 49 -1.44 6.07 4.74
C TYR A 49 -0.15 5.27 4.53
N SER A 50 -0.11 4.51 3.44
CA SER A 50 1.05 3.65 3.12
C SER A 50 2.16 4.42 2.43
N LYS A 51 3.39 3.89 2.48
CA LYS A 51 4.46 4.27 1.55
C LYS A 51 4.02 3.99 0.11
N GLY A 52 4.35 4.88 -0.80
CA GLY A 52 4.28 4.62 -2.24
C GLY A 52 5.23 3.48 -2.62
N HIS A 53 4.88 2.71 -3.64
CA HIS A 53 5.76 1.65 -4.16
C HIS A 53 5.38 1.31 -5.59
N ALA A 54 6.31 0.65 -6.30
CA ALA A 54 6.08 0.24 -7.69
C ALA A 54 6.24 -1.26 -7.90
N HIS A 55 5.44 -1.79 -8.81
CA HIS A 55 5.61 -3.12 -9.39
C HIS A 55 4.98 -3.19 -10.80
N THR A 56 5.30 -4.25 -11.54
CA THR A 56 4.93 -4.39 -12.96
C THR A 56 3.58 -5.02 -13.22
N SER A 57 2.95 -5.64 -12.26
CA SER A 57 1.74 -6.40 -12.48
C SER A 57 0.52 -5.63 -12.05
N ALA A 58 -0.52 -5.69 -12.87
CA ALA A 58 -1.82 -5.21 -12.49
C ALA A 58 -2.38 -6.06 -11.34
N ALA A 59 -2.57 -5.44 -10.18
CA ALA A 59 -3.39 -5.98 -9.13
C ALA A 59 -4.80 -5.44 -9.28
N VAL A 60 -5.81 -6.28 -9.13
CA VAL A 60 -7.16 -5.82 -8.90
C VAL A 60 -7.33 -5.64 -7.40
N LEU A 61 -7.49 -4.39 -6.97
CA LEU A 61 -7.76 -4.05 -5.58
C LEU A 61 -9.26 -3.83 -5.39
N ILE A 62 -9.79 -4.41 -4.34
CA ILE A 62 -11.22 -4.28 -3.96
C ILE A 62 -11.28 -3.72 -2.55
N CYS A 63 -12.03 -2.64 -2.36
CA CYS A 63 -12.30 -2.08 -1.05
C CYS A 63 -13.31 -2.96 -0.30
N LEU A 64 -12.91 -3.44 0.86
CA LEU A 64 -13.76 -4.27 1.73
C LEU A 64 -14.45 -3.45 2.80
N LYS A 65 -13.77 -2.40 3.32
CA LYS A 65 -14.25 -1.60 4.44
C LYS A 65 -13.58 -0.23 4.46
N GLY A 66 -14.28 0.76 5.00
CA GLY A 66 -13.78 2.12 5.13
C GLY A 66 -13.80 2.89 3.81
N LYS A 67 -13.19 4.06 3.81
CA LYS A 67 -13.01 4.91 2.63
C LYS A 67 -11.55 5.30 2.48
N GLY A 68 -11.11 5.37 1.24
CA GLY A 68 -9.77 5.75 0.91
C GLY A 68 -9.60 6.11 -0.55
N TYR A 69 -8.41 6.45 -0.93
CA TYR A 69 -8.05 6.63 -2.34
C TYR A 69 -6.67 6.06 -2.62
N THR A 70 -6.36 5.90 -3.89
CA THR A 70 -5.03 5.54 -4.36
C THR A 70 -4.56 6.62 -5.33
N TYR A 71 -3.32 7.09 -5.13
CA TYR A 71 -2.57 7.72 -6.21
C TYR A 71 -1.85 6.66 -7.02
N SER A 72 -1.83 6.83 -8.35
CA SER A 72 -1.12 5.95 -9.26
C SER A 72 -0.50 6.76 -10.39
N TRP A 73 0.79 6.52 -10.70
CA TRP A 73 1.51 7.23 -11.76
C TRP A 73 2.62 6.36 -12.37
N PRO A 74 2.98 6.58 -13.65
CA PRO A 74 4.06 5.85 -14.30
C PRO A 74 5.40 6.04 -13.59
N GLU A 75 6.22 4.99 -13.54
CA GLU A 75 7.53 5.02 -12.87
C GLU A 75 8.47 6.10 -13.44
N GLU A 76 8.38 6.38 -14.73
CA GLU A 76 9.18 7.42 -15.40
C GLU A 76 8.96 8.85 -14.89
N CYS A 77 7.83 9.10 -14.19
CA CYS A 77 7.58 10.38 -13.53
C CYS A 77 8.42 10.55 -12.26
N GLY A 78 9.11 9.49 -11.82
CA GLY A 78 9.93 9.48 -10.61
C GLY A 78 9.12 9.40 -9.33
N VAL A 79 9.80 9.53 -8.20
CA VAL A 79 9.19 9.43 -6.86
C VAL A 79 8.45 10.72 -6.45
N ASN A 80 8.74 11.84 -7.12
CA ASN A 80 8.18 13.16 -6.86
C ASN A 80 7.48 13.72 -8.12
N PRO A 81 6.34 13.13 -8.55
CA PRO A 81 5.74 13.46 -9.85
C PRO A 81 5.27 14.92 -9.95
N TRP A 82 4.77 15.53 -8.89
CA TRP A 82 4.37 16.97 -8.92
C TRP A 82 5.59 17.88 -9.00
N GLN A 83 6.63 17.64 -8.20
CA GLN A 83 7.87 18.42 -8.26
C GLN A 83 8.58 18.26 -9.60
N ASN A 84 8.46 17.12 -10.25
CA ASN A 84 9.04 16.82 -11.57
C ASN A 84 8.19 17.37 -12.73
N GLY A 85 7.06 18.05 -12.46
CA GLY A 85 6.20 18.62 -13.48
C GLY A 85 5.24 17.63 -14.17
N HIS A 86 4.97 16.48 -13.55
CA HIS A 86 4.11 15.40 -14.07
C HIS A 86 2.79 15.26 -13.29
N ALA A 87 2.29 16.37 -12.71
CA ALA A 87 1.04 16.37 -11.94
C ALA A 87 -0.16 15.83 -12.74
N ASP A 88 -0.19 16.11 -14.05
CA ASP A 88 -1.22 15.68 -15.00
C ASP A 88 -1.19 14.16 -15.28
N ARG A 89 -0.12 13.49 -14.90
CA ARG A 89 0.05 12.04 -15.05
C ARG A 89 -0.25 11.25 -13.78
N VAL A 90 -0.58 11.93 -12.69
CA VAL A 90 -0.97 11.30 -11.45
C VAL A 90 -2.47 11.08 -11.44
N ASN A 91 -2.87 9.82 -11.42
CA ASN A 91 -4.28 9.44 -11.30
C ASN A 91 -4.67 9.32 -9.83
N ARG A 92 -5.78 9.94 -9.45
CA ARG A 92 -6.45 9.71 -8.18
C ARG A 92 -7.64 8.80 -8.39
N LEU A 93 -7.72 7.74 -7.60
CA LEU A 93 -8.73 6.69 -7.70
C LEU A 93 -9.37 6.53 -6.30
N ASP A 94 -10.57 7.07 -6.13
CA ASP A 94 -11.29 7.01 -4.86
C ASP A 94 -12.03 5.68 -4.71
N TYR A 95 -11.99 5.12 -3.48
CA TYR A 95 -12.68 3.87 -3.15
C TYR A 95 -13.89 4.12 -2.28
N GLU A 96 -14.92 3.37 -2.58
CA GLU A 96 -16.02 3.04 -1.68
C GLU A 96 -16.06 1.52 -1.47
N PRO A 97 -16.74 1.00 -0.44
CA PRO A 97 -16.89 -0.45 -0.26
C PRO A 97 -17.39 -1.14 -1.53
N ILE A 98 -16.73 -2.25 -1.90
CA ILE A 98 -16.96 -3.01 -3.13
C ILE A 98 -16.44 -2.30 -4.41
N GLY A 99 -15.91 -1.08 -4.32
CA GLY A 99 -15.22 -0.44 -5.44
C GLY A 99 -13.93 -1.17 -5.80
N MET A 100 -13.61 -1.22 -7.09
CA MET A 100 -12.42 -1.88 -7.64
C MET A 100 -11.52 -0.90 -8.37
N VAL A 101 -10.21 -1.11 -8.21
CA VAL A 101 -9.17 -0.31 -8.86
C VAL A 101 -8.06 -1.21 -9.38
N THR A 102 -7.49 -0.85 -10.52
CA THR A 102 -6.21 -1.38 -10.99
C THR A 102 -5.10 -0.35 -10.74
N ALA A 103 -4.18 -0.65 -9.84
CA ALA A 103 -3.15 0.29 -9.42
C ALA A 103 -1.97 0.43 -10.42
N ALA A 104 -1.75 -0.57 -11.26
CA ALA A 104 -0.67 -0.59 -12.27
C ALA A 104 -1.24 -1.00 -13.63
N PRO A 105 -1.93 -0.10 -14.36
CA PRO A 105 -2.54 -0.44 -15.64
C PRO A 105 -1.48 -0.64 -16.74
N GLY A 106 -1.80 -1.48 -17.71
CA GLY A 106 -1.04 -1.60 -18.95
C GLY A 106 0.28 -2.39 -18.87
N GLY A 107 0.57 -3.10 -17.79
CA GLY A 107 1.72 -4.01 -17.70
C GLY A 107 3.10 -3.34 -17.53
N ALA A 108 3.17 -2.01 -17.51
CA ALA A 108 4.36 -1.24 -17.15
C ALA A 108 4.50 -1.11 -15.63
N ARG A 109 5.68 -0.66 -15.18
CA ARG A 109 5.84 -0.33 -13.75
C ARG A 109 5.18 0.98 -13.43
N TRP A 110 4.35 0.95 -12.39
CA TRP A 110 3.63 2.10 -11.86
C TRP A 110 3.87 2.23 -10.38
N TYR A 111 4.18 3.43 -9.93
CA TYR A 111 4.04 3.78 -8.53
C TYR A 111 2.58 3.88 -8.15
N HIS A 112 2.26 3.45 -6.95
CA HIS A 112 0.95 3.68 -6.35
C HIS A 112 1.07 3.75 -4.84
N GLN A 113 0.11 4.45 -4.23
CA GLN A 113 0.09 4.75 -2.80
C GLN A 113 -1.34 4.78 -2.31
N HIS A 114 -1.61 4.14 -1.17
CA HIS A 114 -2.97 3.97 -0.64
C HIS A 114 -3.17 4.81 0.61
N PHE A 115 -4.32 5.46 0.71
CA PHE A 115 -4.65 6.46 1.72
C PHE A 115 -5.95 6.12 2.43
N SER A 116 -5.93 6.00 3.76
CA SER A 116 -7.13 5.92 4.58
C SER A 116 -7.64 7.32 4.90
N VAL A 117 -8.93 7.58 4.67
CA VAL A 117 -9.52 8.91 4.87
C VAL A 117 -10.83 8.88 5.66
N SER A 118 -11.24 7.73 6.18
CA SER A 118 -12.44 7.58 7.01
C SER A 118 -12.10 7.33 8.47
N LYS A 119 -13.11 7.45 9.34
CA LYS A 119 -12.99 7.11 10.78
C LYS A 119 -12.83 5.62 11.00
N GLU A 120 -13.23 4.80 10.04
CA GLU A 120 -12.99 3.37 10.02
C GLU A 120 -11.64 3.07 9.37
N ASP A 121 -11.03 1.95 9.77
CA ASP A 121 -9.85 1.44 9.11
C ASP A 121 -10.16 1.10 7.64
N PHE A 122 -9.22 1.42 6.76
CA PHE A 122 -9.35 1.17 5.34
C PHE A 122 -8.82 -0.21 5.01
N ARG A 123 -9.69 -1.13 4.61
CA ARG A 123 -9.36 -2.52 4.31
C ARG A 123 -9.55 -2.82 2.83
N LEU A 124 -8.51 -3.40 2.25
CA LEU A 124 -8.45 -3.82 0.86
C LEU A 124 -8.13 -5.31 0.75
N THR A 125 -8.60 -5.94 -0.30
CA THR A 125 -7.99 -7.17 -0.83
C THR A 125 -7.42 -6.89 -2.21
N ALA A 126 -6.27 -7.47 -2.51
CA ALA A 126 -5.67 -7.39 -3.84
C ALA A 126 -5.49 -8.78 -4.42
N TRP A 127 -5.86 -8.92 -5.68
CA TRP A 127 -5.81 -10.15 -6.46
C TRP A 127 -4.84 -9.99 -7.61
N PHE A 128 -3.98 -10.98 -7.76
CA PHE A 128 -2.93 -11.04 -8.77
C PHE A 128 -3.04 -12.34 -9.55
N GLY A 129 -2.19 -12.48 -10.59
CA GLY A 129 -1.91 -13.78 -11.19
C GLY A 129 -1.19 -14.72 -10.21
N PRO A 130 -0.59 -15.81 -10.70
CA PRO A 130 -0.10 -16.90 -9.85
C PRO A 130 1.03 -16.53 -8.88
N HIS A 131 1.63 -15.35 -9.01
CA HIS A 131 2.69 -14.88 -8.12
C HIS A 131 2.54 -13.42 -7.75
N ASN A 132 3.15 -13.06 -6.62
CA ASN A 132 3.28 -11.67 -6.22
C ASN A 132 4.25 -10.94 -7.16
N PRO A 133 3.79 -9.94 -7.92
CA PRO A 133 4.62 -9.25 -8.91
C PRO A 133 5.73 -8.39 -8.30
N GLY A 134 5.64 -8.05 -7.02
CA GLY A 134 6.68 -7.31 -6.31
C GLY A 134 7.78 -8.18 -5.75
N ARG A 135 7.68 -9.50 -5.90
CA ARG A 135 8.65 -10.47 -5.41
C ARG A 135 9.46 -11.07 -6.53
N ASP A 136 10.78 -11.12 -6.33
CA ASP A 136 11.63 -12.03 -7.07
C ASP A 136 11.27 -13.47 -6.65
N PRO A 137 10.92 -14.36 -7.60
CA PRO A 137 10.63 -15.75 -7.29
C PRO A 137 11.83 -16.50 -6.67
N GLY A 138 13.06 -15.99 -6.86
CA GLY A 138 14.27 -16.62 -6.35
C GLY A 138 14.53 -18.00 -6.95
N ALA A 139 15.69 -18.57 -6.67
CA ALA A 139 15.97 -19.98 -6.94
C ALA A 139 15.24 -20.88 -5.90
N PRO A 140 14.95 -22.15 -6.23
CA PRO A 140 14.35 -23.08 -5.29
C PRO A 140 15.12 -23.13 -3.95
N GLY A 141 14.41 -22.93 -2.84
CA GLY A 141 15.00 -22.92 -1.50
C GLY A 141 15.56 -21.56 -1.03
N GLN A 142 15.58 -20.54 -1.89
CA GLN A 142 15.97 -19.19 -1.50
C GLN A 142 14.79 -18.37 -0.97
N LYS A 143 15.09 -17.41 -0.10
CA LYS A 143 14.12 -16.49 0.44
C LYS A 143 13.76 -15.45 -0.65
N HIS A 144 12.46 -15.33 -0.97
CA HIS A 144 11.99 -14.34 -1.93
C HIS A 144 12.28 -12.92 -1.44
N THR A 145 12.80 -12.08 -2.33
CA THR A 145 12.99 -10.65 -2.07
C THR A 145 11.72 -9.90 -2.44
N ASP A 146 11.15 -9.17 -1.48
CA ASP A 146 10.02 -8.27 -1.72
C ASP A 146 10.54 -6.85 -1.92
N TYR A 147 10.81 -6.49 -3.17
CA TYR A 147 11.33 -5.16 -3.52
C TYR A 147 10.39 -4.02 -3.13
N THR A 148 9.10 -4.30 -3.00
CA THR A 148 8.11 -3.30 -2.58
C THR A 148 8.15 -3.01 -1.07
N ALA A 149 8.94 -3.77 -0.30
CA ALA A 149 9.22 -3.52 1.11
C ALA A 149 10.59 -2.87 1.35
N ILE A 150 11.41 -2.74 0.31
CA ILE A 150 12.74 -2.13 0.34
C ILE A 150 12.63 -0.72 -0.25
N ASP A 151 13.21 0.26 0.43
CA ASP A 151 13.17 1.65 -0.01
C ASP A 151 13.98 1.87 -1.32
N VAL A 152 13.55 2.82 -2.14
CA VAL A 152 14.16 3.12 -3.46
C VAL A 152 15.64 3.47 -3.35
N ASN A 153 16.08 4.13 -2.30
CA ASN A 153 17.49 4.44 -2.03
C ASN A 153 18.30 3.23 -1.56
N GLN A 154 17.66 2.09 -1.34
CA GLN A 154 18.28 0.81 -0.97
C GLN A 154 18.15 -0.25 -2.08
N GLY A 155 17.74 0.15 -3.28
CA GLY A 155 17.57 -0.74 -4.44
C GLY A 155 16.20 -1.42 -4.52
N GLY A 156 15.25 -1.02 -3.72
CA GLY A 156 13.85 -1.45 -3.80
C GLY A 156 12.96 -0.49 -4.58
N THR A 157 11.67 -0.55 -4.33
CA THR A 157 10.66 0.29 -5.00
C THR A 157 9.75 1.04 -4.02
N ALA A 158 9.94 0.90 -2.71
CA ALA A 158 9.17 1.66 -1.73
C ALA A 158 9.70 3.11 -1.66
N ILE A 159 8.79 4.08 -1.64
CA ILE A 159 9.12 5.50 -1.44
C ILE A 159 9.03 5.79 0.06
N PRO A 160 10.14 6.01 0.76
CA PRO A 160 10.06 6.38 2.17
C PRO A 160 9.42 7.76 2.31
N TYR A 161 8.68 8.00 3.40
CA TYR A 161 7.93 9.24 3.61
C TYR A 161 8.77 10.52 3.50
N TRP A 162 10.05 10.46 3.87
CA TRP A 162 10.96 11.61 3.76
C TRP A 162 11.38 11.93 2.31
N MET A 163 11.13 11.01 1.36
CA MET A 163 11.38 11.18 -0.08
C MET A 163 10.10 11.44 -0.88
N GLU A 164 8.94 11.27 -0.29
CA GLU A 164 7.68 11.42 -1.04
C GLU A 164 7.46 12.87 -1.46
N ASP A 165 6.69 13.05 -2.53
CA ASP A 165 6.31 14.38 -2.99
C ASP A 165 5.48 15.10 -1.89
N PRO A 166 5.82 16.34 -1.51
CA PRO A 166 5.10 17.09 -0.48
C PRO A 166 3.60 17.27 -0.76
N GLN A 167 3.20 17.22 -2.04
CA GLN A 167 1.80 17.32 -2.44
C GLN A 167 0.98 16.12 -1.90
N VAL A 168 1.60 14.94 -1.81
CA VAL A 168 0.95 13.73 -1.27
C VAL A 168 0.42 13.97 0.14
N LYS A 169 1.30 14.42 1.04
CA LYS A 169 0.92 14.70 2.43
C LYS A 169 -0.12 15.80 2.53
N LYS A 170 0.07 16.90 1.79
CA LYS A 170 -0.84 18.05 1.76
C LYS A 170 -2.26 17.64 1.38
N ASP A 171 -2.42 16.86 0.31
CA ASP A 171 -3.73 16.45 -0.18
C ASP A 171 -4.39 15.47 0.80
N TRP A 172 -3.62 14.56 1.36
CA TRP A 172 -4.15 13.62 2.35
C TRP A 172 -4.61 14.34 3.63
N GLU A 173 -3.81 15.27 4.16
CA GLU A 173 -4.18 16.06 5.34
C GLU A 173 -5.46 16.87 5.10
N ALA A 174 -5.63 17.44 3.91
CA ALA A 174 -6.87 18.13 3.52
C ALA A 174 -8.06 17.17 3.52
N CYS A 175 -7.91 15.96 2.96
CA CYS A 175 -8.97 14.95 2.92
C CYS A 175 -9.40 14.48 4.31
N ILE A 176 -8.44 14.15 5.19
CA ILE A 176 -8.78 13.68 6.54
C ILE A 176 -9.42 14.79 7.38
N ALA A 177 -8.99 16.04 7.21
CA ALA A 177 -9.60 17.18 7.88
C ALA A 177 -11.08 17.36 7.48
N GLN A 178 -11.39 17.26 6.18
CA GLN A 178 -12.76 17.31 5.67
C GLN A 178 -13.65 16.19 6.25
N ASN A 179 -13.07 15.01 6.53
CA ASN A 179 -13.78 13.87 7.08
C ASN A 179 -13.77 13.82 8.63
N GLY A 180 -13.17 14.80 9.29
CA GLY A 180 -13.05 14.85 10.74
C GLY A 180 -12.26 13.67 11.31
N VAL A 181 -11.21 13.25 10.60
CA VAL A 181 -10.28 12.19 11.01
C VAL A 181 -8.98 12.82 11.48
N PRO A 182 -8.52 12.54 12.70
CA PRO A 182 -7.22 13.07 13.17
C PRO A 182 -6.07 12.35 12.46
N SER A 183 -5.03 13.11 12.12
CA SER A 183 -3.78 12.50 11.63
C SER A 183 -3.11 11.70 12.74
N ARG A 184 -2.68 10.50 12.41
CA ARG A 184 -1.85 9.61 13.26
C ARG A 184 -0.47 9.40 12.66
N MET A 185 -0.12 10.19 11.63
CA MET A 185 1.23 10.25 11.07
C MET A 185 2.09 11.13 11.97
N LEU A 186 3.06 10.51 12.61
CA LEU A 186 3.98 11.22 13.51
C LEU A 186 5.11 11.88 12.70
N PRO A 187 5.67 13.02 13.17
CA PRO A 187 6.80 13.68 12.51
C PRO A 187 7.99 12.74 12.27
N GLU A 188 8.22 11.81 13.17
CA GLU A 188 9.30 10.82 13.10
C GLU A 188 9.19 9.90 11.88
N PHE A 189 7.98 9.68 11.34
CA PHE A 189 7.80 8.88 10.13
C PHE A 189 8.45 9.51 8.90
N TYR A 190 8.65 10.83 8.93
CA TYR A 190 9.31 11.60 7.87
C TYR A 190 10.80 11.82 8.12
N ASP A 191 11.35 11.26 9.20
CA ASP A 191 12.80 11.25 9.43
C ASP A 191 13.45 10.15 8.58
N LYS A 192 14.50 10.52 7.83
CA LYS A 192 15.31 9.58 7.04
C LYS A 192 15.94 8.44 7.85
N ASN A 193 16.06 8.62 9.16
CA ASN A 193 16.60 7.62 10.07
C ASN A 193 15.52 6.72 10.72
N PHE A 194 14.23 6.97 10.45
CA PHE A 194 13.13 6.19 11.01
C PHE A 194 13.15 4.77 10.47
N LYS A 195 13.13 3.78 11.37
CA LYS A 195 13.25 2.35 11.03
C LYS A 195 11.91 1.60 10.97
N GLY A 196 10.79 2.31 10.92
CA GLY A 196 9.46 1.70 10.83
C GLY A 196 8.92 1.12 12.14
N GLU A 197 9.60 1.32 13.26
CA GLU A 197 9.12 0.92 14.57
C GLU A 197 8.25 2.02 15.18
N LEU A 198 7.16 1.64 15.84
CA LEU A 198 6.37 2.60 16.62
C LEU A 198 7.16 3.06 17.84
N PRO A 199 7.15 4.36 18.18
CA PRO A 199 7.63 4.82 19.47
C PRO A 199 6.91 4.06 20.59
N LYS A 200 7.67 3.66 21.63
CA LYS A 200 7.09 3.00 22.79
C LYS A 200 6.09 3.94 23.46
N GLY A 201 4.84 3.52 23.62
CA GLY A 201 3.78 4.30 24.27
C GLY A 201 2.84 5.07 23.34
N VAL A 202 2.86 4.81 22.03
CA VAL A 202 1.90 5.36 21.03
C VAL A 202 0.93 4.29 20.56
#